data_4ee386b891a22492c509ec89e3a03678
#
_entry.id   4ee386b891a22492c509ec89e3a03678
#
_cell.length_a   1.000
_cell.length_b   1.000
_cell.length_c   1.000
_cell.angle_alpha   90.00
_cell.angle_beta   90.00
_cell.angle_gamma   90.00
#
_symmetry.space_group_name_H-M   'P 1'
#
loop_
_entity.id
_entity.type
_entity.pdbx_description
1 polymer ?
#
loop_
_entity_poly.entity_id
_entity_poly.type
_entity_poly.pdbx_seq_one_letter_code
_entity_poly.pdbx_strand_id
1 'polypeptide(L)'
;IDNPYWPLKAHWRLYPANFQYNDNLVHESIEIKDAHTSTLQGLLLHHTAETPYFWIDKRLSYAKAWADDRALRNKTCGALSIFVHTFWAFFKQYFIDGRFLMGKYGLVYSLLFTQYTFNKYAILYDLVNNQAELAFQESVDIAKTLTPIDQSQKKSTLSLVMIVKNEAKHLAACLNTVHDIVDEIVILDSGSHDQTAQIAEKYHARWYVNTDWQGFGKQRQLAQHYATGDYILVLDADERLSQSLRESIVKILKL
;
A
#
# COMPACT_ATOMS: atom_id res chain seq x y z
N ILE A 1 23.79 20.96 -10.47
CA ILE A 1 22.99 21.59 -11.53
C ILE A 1 22.41 22.83 -10.91
N ASP A 2 23.04 23.97 -11.16
CA ASP A 2 22.57 25.27 -10.71
C ASP A 2 21.30 25.61 -11.49
N ASN A 3 20.15 25.35 -10.89
CA ASN A 3 18.91 25.80 -11.47
C ASN A 3 18.55 27.15 -10.84
N PRO A 4 18.64 28.26 -11.59
CA PRO A 4 18.39 29.61 -11.08
C PRO A 4 16.94 29.80 -10.56
N TYR A 5 16.03 28.88 -10.90
CA TYR A 5 14.62 28.91 -10.45
C TYR A 5 14.37 28.07 -9.21
N TRP A 6 15.39 27.44 -8.61
CA TRP A 6 15.24 26.71 -7.37
C TRP A 6 15.51 27.64 -6.18
N PRO A 7 14.52 27.97 -5.36
CA PRO A 7 14.76 28.85 -4.24
C PRO A 7 15.75 28.21 -3.26
N LEU A 8 16.87 28.85 -3.02
CA LEU A 8 17.80 28.46 -1.95
C LEU A 8 17.08 28.62 -0.61
N LYS A 9 16.87 27.51 0.10
CA LYS A 9 16.32 27.58 1.46
C LYS A 9 17.45 27.52 2.46
N ALA A 10 17.48 28.52 3.34
CA ALA A 10 18.36 28.49 4.49
C ALA A 10 17.85 27.46 5.52
N HIS A 11 18.75 26.64 6.03
CA HIS A 11 18.48 25.69 7.09
C HIS A 11 19.48 25.88 8.21
N TRP A 12 19.02 25.76 9.45
CA TRP A 12 19.89 25.72 10.61
C TRP A 12 20.75 24.46 10.57
N ARG A 13 22.10 24.64 10.50
CA ARG A 13 23.04 23.52 10.39
C ARG A 13 24.13 23.56 11.42
N LEU A 14 24.34 24.72 12.06
CA LEU A 14 25.32 24.92 13.11
C LEU A 14 24.66 25.69 14.25
N TYR A 15 24.67 25.12 15.43
CA TYR A 15 24.03 25.65 16.63
C TYR A 15 24.72 25.11 17.88
N PRO A 16 24.65 25.84 19.01
CA PRO A 16 25.18 25.36 20.29
C PRO A 16 24.51 24.08 20.77
N ALA A 17 25.24 23.18 21.43
CA ALA A 17 24.78 21.86 21.83
C ALA A 17 23.62 21.84 22.84
N ASN A 18 23.29 22.98 23.44
CA ASN A 18 22.15 23.15 24.35
C ASN A 18 20.81 23.38 23.64
N PHE A 19 20.80 23.54 22.31
CA PHE A 19 19.57 23.61 21.54
C PHE A 19 19.12 22.20 21.13
N GLN A 20 17.82 21.96 21.13
CA GLN A 20 17.24 20.65 20.80
C GLN A 20 16.23 20.77 19.67
N TYR A 21 16.05 19.67 18.94
CA TYR A 21 14.95 19.52 18.00
C TYR A 21 13.61 19.38 18.73
N ASN A 22 12.54 19.84 18.11
CA ASN A 22 11.19 19.58 18.59
C ASN A 22 10.80 18.10 18.37
N ASP A 23 9.72 17.66 19.05
CA ASP A 23 9.23 16.27 19.02
C ASP A 23 8.36 15.94 17.78
N ASN A 24 8.45 16.72 16.70
CA ASN A 24 7.68 16.46 15.51
C ASN A 24 8.21 15.21 14.78
N LEU A 25 7.32 14.28 14.44
CA LEU A 25 7.67 13.08 13.66
C LEU A 25 8.10 13.40 12.22
N VAL A 26 7.62 14.53 11.68
CA VAL A 26 8.00 15.05 10.35
C VAL A 26 8.14 16.56 10.44
N HIS A 27 9.12 17.10 9.69
CA HIS A 27 9.45 18.53 9.73
C HIS A 27 9.96 18.98 11.11
N GLU A 28 10.82 18.15 11.68
CA GLU A 28 11.59 18.53 12.86
C GLU A 28 12.32 19.86 12.64
N SER A 29 12.30 20.70 13.62
CA SER A 29 12.99 21.99 13.61
C SER A 29 13.63 22.29 14.95
N ILE A 30 14.71 23.05 14.92
CA ILE A 30 15.33 23.53 16.16
C ILE A 30 14.53 24.72 16.65
N GLU A 31 14.11 24.69 17.90
CA GLU A 31 13.47 25.82 18.54
C GLU A 31 14.52 26.84 18.96
N ILE A 32 14.66 27.90 18.16
CA ILE A 32 15.58 28.99 18.42
C ILE A 32 14.78 30.17 18.98
N LYS A 33 14.95 30.43 20.27
CA LYS A 33 14.41 31.59 20.95
C LYS A 33 15.59 32.47 21.34
N ASP A 34 15.52 33.75 20.99
CA ASP A 34 16.46 34.83 21.42
C ASP A 34 17.95 34.60 21.06
N ALA A 35 18.25 33.88 19.98
CA ALA A 35 19.62 33.67 19.53
C ALA A 35 20.00 34.57 18.35
N HIS A 36 21.21 35.08 18.39
CA HIS A 36 21.80 35.75 17.25
C HIS A 36 22.10 34.76 16.14
N THR A 37 21.62 35.05 14.94
CA THR A 37 21.75 34.15 13.79
C THR A 37 22.59 34.78 12.71
N SER A 38 23.41 34.01 12.01
CA SER A 38 24.20 34.43 10.87
C SER A 38 24.13 33.45 9.73
N THR A 39 24.26 33.92 8.50
CA THR A 39 24.28 33.08 7.30
C THR A 39 25.72 32.71 6.97
N LEU A 40 25.96 31.39 6.90
CA LEU A 40 27.23 30.85 6.43
C LEU A 40 27.34 31.02 4.91
N GLN A 41 28.53 31.33 4.42
CA GLN A 41 28.81 31.43 2.99
C GLN A 41 29.10 30.02 2.45
N GLY A 42 28.62 29.75 1.24
CA GLY A 42 28.81 28.45 0.55
C GLY A 42 27.53 27.67 0.33
N LEU A 43 27.66 26.60 -0.38
CA LEU A 43 26.54 25.72 -0.74
C LEU A 43 26.70 24.35 -0.07
N LEU A 44 25.62 23.87 0.55
CA LEU A 44 25.50 22.48 0.96
C LEU A 44 24.85 21.69 -0.18
N LEU A 45 25.63 20.84 -0.83
CA LEU A 45 25.12 19.94 -1.88
C LEU A 45 24.37 18.78 -1.23
N HIS A 46 23.11 18.63 -1.58
CA HIS A 46 22.25 17.58 -1.04
C HIS A 46 21.75 16.65 -2.15
N HIS A 47 22.32 15.46 -2.23
CA HIS A 47 21.86 14.39 -3.11
C HIS A 47 20.66 13.68 -2.48
N THR A 48 19.45 14.15 -2.76
CA THR A 48 18.23 13.68 -2.09
C THR A 48 17.75 12.33 -2.62
N ALA A 49 17.94 12.07 -3.92
CA ALA A 49 17.51 10.84 -4.58
C ALA A 49 18.28 10.67 -5.90
N GLU A 50 18.76 9.46 -6.15
CA GLU A 50 19.46 9.10 -7.38
C GLU A 50 18.49 8.80 -8.53
N THR A 51 17.28 8.35 -8.20
CA THR A 51 16.24 7.99 -9.19
C THR A 51 14.89 8.56 -8.79
N PRO A 52 13.98 8.80 -9.78
CA PRO A 52 12.59 9.16 -9.49
C PRO A 52 11.87 8.13 -8.62
N TYR A 53 12.15 6.83 -8.78
CA TYR A 53 11.58 5.76 -7.97
C TYR A 53 11.93 5.92 -6.49
N PHE A 54 13.22 6.06 -6.17
CA PHE A 54 13.68 6.28 -4.79
C PHE A 54 13.05 7.54 -4.17
N TRP A 55 12.88 8.60 -4.99
CA TRP A 55 12.25 9.83 -4.54
C TRP A 55 10.75 9.62 -4.20
N ILE A 56 10.01 8.88 -5.04
CA ILE A 56 8.59 8.58 -4.83
C ILE A 56 8.40 7.76 -3.56
N ASP A 57 9.17 6.69 -3.39
CA ASP A 57 9.11 5.80 -2.24
C ASP A 57 9.38 6.54 -0.93
N LYS A 58 10.46 7.33 -0.89
CA LYS A 58 10.77 8.20 0.25
C LYS A 58 9.64 9.18 0.57
N ARG A 59 9.00 9.77 -0.45
CA ARG A 59 7.89 10.71 -0.27
C ARG A 59 6.62 10.02 0.22
N LEU A 60 6.38 8.79 -0.20
CA LEU A 60 5.24 8.00 0.30
C LEU A 60 5.41 7.71 1.80
N SER A 61 6.60 7.30 2.22
CA SER A 61 6.92 7.10 3.65
C SER A 61 6.71 8.38 4.48
N TYR A 62 7.14 9.54 3.96
CA TYR A 62 6.91 10.82 4.62
C TYR A 62 5.42 11.23 4.64
N ALA A 63 4.67 10.91 3.58
CA ALA A 63 3.23 11.17 3.54
C ALA A 63 2.50 10.37 4.62
N LYS A 64 2.87 9.09 4.78
CA LYS A 64 2.33 8.22 5.83
C LYS A 64 2.65 8.77 7.22
N ALA A 65 3.91 9.03 7.53
CA ALA A 65 4.31 9.57 8.84
C ALA A 65 3.61 10.90 9.18
N TRP A 66 3.40 11.77 8.16
CA TRP A 66 2.65 13.01 8.34
C TRP A 66 1.16 12.75 8.65
N ALA A 67 0.55 11.77 7.97
CA ALA A 67 -0.86 11.43 8.19
C ALA A 67 -1.05 10.80 9.58
N ASP A 68 -0.16 9.89 9.99
CA ASP A 68 -0.15 9.27 11.32
C ASP A 68 -0.07 10.34 12.43
N ASP A 69 0.88 11.31 12.32
CA ASP A 69 0.98 12.41 13.29
C ASP A 69 -0.31 13.24 13.38
N ARG A 70 -0.95 13.51 12.24
CA ARG A 70 -2.21 14.27 12.21
C ARG A 70 -3.39 13.50 12.77
N ALA A 71 -3.50 12.20 12.49
CA ALA A 71 -4.52 11.32 13.06
C ALA A 71 -4.37 11.24 14.60
N LEU A 72 -3.13 11.09 15.11
CA LEU A 72 -2.85 11.11 16.56
C LEU A 72 -3.24 12.43 17.22
N ARG A 73 -3.21 13.54 16.48
CA ARG A 73 -3.65 14.86 16.97
C ARG A 73 -5.16 15.14 16.74
N ASN A 74 -5.94 14.10 16.44
CA ASN A 74 -7.38 14.18 16.17
C ASN A 74 -7.75 15.21 15.08
N LYS A 75 -6.92 15.34 14.03
CA LYS A 75 -7.24 16.21 12.90
C LYS A 75 -8.16 15.47 11.93
N THR A 76 -9.27 16.11 11.58
CA THR A 76 -10.22 15.59 10.60
C THR A 76 -9.79 15.90 9.16
N CYS A 77 -10.18 15.04 8.24
CA CYS A 77 -9.98 15.22 6.81
C CYS A 77 -11.22 14.76 6.05
N GLY A 78 -11.82 15.65 5.28
CA GLY A 78 -12.92 15.32 4.36
C GLY A 78 -12.42 15.14 2.92
N ALA A 79 -13.18 14.45 2.07
CA ALA A 79 -12.82 14.21 0.66
C ALA A 79 -12.55 15.51 -0.12
N LEU A 80 -13.33 16.56 0.11
CA LEU A 80 -13.10 17.87 -0.51
C LEU A 80 -11.75 18.47 -0.12
N SER A 81 -11.28 18.21 1.10
CA SER A 81 -9.99 18.66 1.59
C SER A 81 -8.83 18.10 0.75
N ILE A 82 -8.92 16.82 0.35
CA ILE A 82 -7.93 16.17 -0.54
C ILE A 82 -7.82 16.95 -1.84
N PHE A 83 -8.97 17.23 -2.47
CA PHE A 83 -9.02 17.93 -3.75
C PHE A 83 -8.44 19.35 -3.65
N VAL A 84 -8.89 20.14 -2.66
CA VAL A 84 -8.47 21.54 -2.50
C VAL A 84 -6.98 21.66 -2.25
N HIS A 85 -6.44 20.84 -1.34
CA HIS A 85 -5.01 20.88 -1.02
C HIS A 85 -4.12 20.38 -2.18
N THR A 86 -4.59 19.38 -2.92
CA THR A 86 -3.87 18.85 -4.09
C THR A 86 -3.84 19.88 -5.21
N PHE A 87 -5.01 20.46 -5.53
CA PHE A 87 -5.11 21.51 -6.56
C PHE A 87 -4.25 22.71 -6.21
N TRP A 88 -4.33 23.20 -4.96
CA TRP A 88 -3.53 24.33 -4.50
C TRP A 88 -2.03 24.03 -4.56
N ALA A 89 -1.62 22.82 -4.18
CA ALA A 89 -0.22 22.42 -4.27
C ALA A 89 0.30 22.45 -5.70
N PHE A 90 -0.47 21.96 -6.67
CA PHE A 90 -0.13 22.05 -8.09
C PHE A 90 -0.05 23.49 -8.56
N PHE A 91 -1.10 24.27 -8.31
CA PHE A 91 -1.16 25.65 -8.73
C PHE A 91 0.00 26.49 -8.20
N LYS A 92 0.26 26.38 -6.91
CA LYS A 92 1.40 27.07 -6.26
C LYS A 92 2.71 26.71 -6.93
N GLN A 93 3.00 25.41 -7.08
CA GLN A 93 4.30 24.97 -7.58
C GLN A 93 4.48 25.27 -9.07
N TYR A 94 3.46 25.07 -9.87
CA TYR A 94 3.58 25.26 -11.31
C TYR A 94 3.56 26.73 -11.70
N PHE A 95 2.63 27.54 -11.14
CA PHE A 95 2.45 28.93 -11.51
C PHE A 95 3.18 29.90 -10.57
N ILE A 96 3.01 29.79 -9.24
CA ILE A 96 3.57 30.78 -8.31
C ILE A 96 5.08 30.58 -8.15
N ASP A 97 5.54 29.31 -8.00
CA ASP A 97 6.99 29.01 -7.90
C ASP A 97 7.68 29.06 -9.29
N GLY A 98 6.97 29.42 -10.36
CA GLY A 98 7.53 29.67 -11.69
C GLY A 98 8.00 28.44 -12.44
N ARG A 99 7.60 27.23 -12.05
CA ARG A 99 8.10 25.99 -12.68
C ARG A 99 7.62 25.80 -14.12
N PHE A 100 6.56 26.48 -14.54
CA PHE A 100 6.15 26.49 -15.94
C PHE A 100 7.26 27.01 -16.89
N LEU A 101 8.17 27.85 -16.38
CA LEU A 101 9.34 28.33 -17.13
C LEU A 101 10.37 27.21 -17.43
N MET A 102 10.30 26.09 -16.70
CA MET A 102 11.15 24.92 -16.91
C MET A 102 10.59 23.96 -17.97
N GLY A 103 9.54 24.34 -18.69
CA GLY A 103 8.90 23.53 -19.72
C GLY A 103 8.39 22.19 -19.20
N LYS A 104 8.56 21.11 -19.96
CA LYS A 104 8.08 19.76 -19.60
C LYS A 104 8.64 19.24 -18.26
N TYR A 105 9.84 19.58 -17.91
CA TYR A 105 10.44 19.16 -16.63
C TYR A 105 9.74 19.82 -15.45
N GLY A 106 9.41 21.12 -15.55
CA GLY A 106 8.67 21.83 -14.52
C GLY A 106 7.27 21.23 -14.28
N LEU A 107 6.59 20.80 -15.35
CA LEU A 107 5.32 20.10 -15.25
C LEU A 107 5.46 18.77 -14.50
N VAL A 108 6.40 17.91 -14.92
CA VAL A 108 6.64 16.61 -14.28
C VAL A 108 6.99 16.77 -12.80
N TYR A 109 7.88 17.70 -12.46
CA TYR A 109 8.22 17.97 -11.06
C TYR A 109 7.03 18.48 -10.25
N SER A 110 6.22 19.37 -10.82
CA SER A 110 5.03 19.88 -10.13
C SER A 110 4.02 18.76 -9.87
N LEU A 111 3.82 17.84 -10.80
CA LEU A 111 2.97 16.67 -10.62
C LEU A 111 3.49 15.74 -9.53
N LEU A 112 4.80 15.43 -9.50
CA LEU A 112 5.40 14.59 -8.46
C LEU A 112 5.23 15.18 -7.05
N PHE A 113 5.42 16.47 -6.90
CA PHE A 113 5.19 17.14 -5.62
C PHE A 113 3.70 17.20 -5.25
N THR A 114 2.84 17.37 -6.22
CA THR A 114 1.38 17.34 -6.04
C THR A 114 0.93 15.97 -5.57
N GLN A 115 1.46 14.89 -6.16
CA GLN A 115 1.22 13.53 -5.72
C GLN A 115 1.56 13.32 -4.24
N TYR A 116 2.67 13.89 -3.76
CA TYR A 116 3.00 13.83 -2.33
C TYR A 116 1.92 14.49 -1.47
N THR A 117 1.41 15.64 -1.89
CA THR A 117 0.32 16.32 -1.16
C THR A 117 -0.97 15.49 -1.20
N PHE A 118 -1.33 14.95 -2.36
CA PHE A 118 -2.46 14.03 -2.49
C PHE A 118 -2.33 12.85 -1.52
N ASN A 119 -1.20 12.14 -1.53
CA ASN A 119 -0.95 10.99 -0.67
C ASN A 119 -1.12 11.33 0.82
N LYS A 120 -0.61 12.48 1.28
CA LYS A 120 -0.78 12.92 2.68
C LYS A 120 -2.25 12.99 3.10
N TYR A 121 -3.07 13.65 2.30
CA TYR A 121 -4.47 13.86 2.64
C TYR A 121 -5.33 12.62 2.37
N ALA A 122 -4.99 11.82 1.36
CA ALA A 122 -5.68 10.56 1.09
C ALA A 122 -5.46 9.54 2.22
N ILE A 123 -4.21 9.37 2.68
CA ILE A 123 -3.90 8.49 3.82
C ILE A 123 -4.57 9.01 5.10
N LEU A 124 -4.51 10.31 5.36
CA LEU A 124 -5.19 10.89 6.54
C LEU A 124 -6.71 10.67 6.48
N TYR A 125 -7.31 10.82 5.30
CA TYR A 125 -8.75 10.57 5.09
C TYR A 125 -9.11 9.13 5.43
N ASP A 126 -8.32 8.16 4.94
CA ASP A 126 -8.53 6.75 5.22
C ASP A 126 -8.39 6.44 6.72
N LEU A 127 -7.32 6.92 7.36
CA LEU A 127 -7.08 6.73 8.79
C LEU A 127 -8.20 7.29 9.68
N VAL A 128 -8.70 8.49 9.34
CA VAL A 128 -9.72 9.17 10.16
C VAL A 128 -11.11 8.57 9.96
N ASN A 129 -11.40 8.06 8.75
CA ASN A 129 -12.71 7.50 8.42
C ASN A 129 -12.73 5.97 8.48
N ASN A 130 -11.61 5.31 8.76
CA ASN A 130 -11.46 3.85 8.86
C ASN A 130 -11.99 3.09 7.63
N GLN A 131 -11.87 3.66 6.43
CA GLN A 131 -12.48 3.09 5.22
C GLN A 131 -11.93 1.69 4.90
N ALA A 132 -10.62 1.51 5.01
CA ALA A 132 -10.00 0.21 4.75
C ALA A 132 -10.44 -0.85 5.77
N GLU A 133 -10.59 -0.48 7.05
CA GLU A 133 -11.04 -1.40 8.09
C GLU A 133 -12.53 -1.75 7.94
N LEU A 134 -13.38 -0.77 7.58
CA LEU A 134 -14.79 -1.02 7.30
C LEU A 134 -14.98 -1.96 6.11
N ALA A 135 -14.27 -1.74 5.01
CA ALA A 135 -14.31 -2.62 3.84
C ALA A 135 -13.80 -4.03 4.15
N PHE A 136 -12.76 -4.14 4.97
CA PHE A 136 -12.28 -5.44 5.43
C PHE A 136 -13.31 -6.16 6.28
N GLN A 137 -13.92 -5.48 7.25
CA GLN A 137 -14.95 -6.05 8.13
C GLN A 137 -16.18 -6.50 7.33
N GLU A 138 -16.65 -5.72 6.36
CA GLU A 138 -17.72 -6.10 5.45
C GLU A 138 -17.39 -7.39 4.69
N SER A 139 -16.16 -7.53 4.18
CA SER A 139 -15.71 -8.73 3.48
C SER A 139 -15.70 -9.99 4.37
N VAL A 140 -15.37 -9.82 5.67
CA VAL A 140 -15.41 -10.91 6.66
C VAL A 140 -16.85 -11.30 6.97
N ASP A 141 -17.75 -10.35 7.07
CA ASP A 141 -19.16 -10.60 7.37
C ASP A 141 -19.87 -11.29 6.19
N ILE A 142 -19.53 -10.94 4.94
CA ILE A 142 -19.98 -11.72 3.76
C ILE A 142 -19.60 -13.20 3.90
N ALA A 143 -18.35 -13.49 4.29
CA ALA A 143 -17.90 -14.88 4.45
C ALA A 143 -18.70 -15.66 5.52
N LYS A 144 -19.22 -14.99 6.56
CA LYS A 144 -20.06 -15.61 7.59
C LYS A 144 -21.50 -15.91 7.14
N THR A 145 -21.99 -15.24 6.10
CA THR A 145 -23.36 -15.39 5.59
C THR A 145 -23.48 -16.47 4.52
N LEU A 146 -22.38 -17.08 4.10
CA LEU A 146 -22.36 -18.10 3.05
C LEU A 146 -23.05 -19.37 3.52
N THR A 147 -23.81 -19.99 2.61
CA THR A 147 -24.47 -21.28 2.85
C THR A 147 -23.70 -22.41 2.15
N PRO A 148 -23.66 -23.60 2.75
CA PRO A 148 -23.05 -24.77 2.11
C PRO A 148 -23.70 -25.07 0.75
N ILE A 149 -22.90 -25.51 -0.20
CA ILE A 149 -23.36 -25.88 -1.55
C ILE A 149 -23.26 -27.39 -1.69
N ASP A 150 -24.35 -28.02 -2.18
CA ASP A 150 -24.36 -29.43 -2.49
C ASP A 150 -23.42 -29.77 -3.67
N GLN A 151 -22.42 -30.58 -3.39
CA GLN A 151 -21.43 -31.05 -4.34
C GLN A 151 -21.68 -32.50 -4.83
N SER A 152 -22.76 -33.15 -4.41
CA SER A 152 -23.02 -34.58 -4.66
C SER A 152 -23.02 -34.97 -6.15
N GLN A 153 -23.21 -34.02 -7.04
CA GLN A 153 -23.23 -34.23 -8.50
C GLN A 153 -22.01 -33.64 -9.21
N LYS A 154 -20.96 -33.27 -8.49
CA LYS A 154 -19.72 -32.72 -9.05
C LYS A 154 -18.98 -33.84 -9.81
N LYS A 155 -18.66 -33.61 -11.08
CA LYS A 155 -18.00 -34.59 -11.96
C LYS A 155 -16.50 -34.32 -12.10
N SER A 156 -16.10 -33.10 -11.87
CA SER A 156 -14.72 -32.65 -12.03
C SER A 156 -14.16 -32.10 -10.74
N THR A 157 -12.88 -32.29 -10.51
CA THR A 157 -12.15 -31.79 -9.34
C THR A 157 -11.67 -30.38 -9.53
N LEU A 158 -11.62 -29.59 -8.43
CA LEU A 158 -11.22 -28.18 -8.41
C LEU A 158 -10.07 -27.96 -7.44
N SER A 159 -8.95 -27.46 -7.95
CA SER A 159 -7.83 -27.00 -7.13
C SER A 159 -7.92 -25.49 -6.92
N LEU A 160 -7.88 -25.02 -5.67
CA LEU A 160 -7.57 -23.63 -5.38
C LEU A 160 -6.06 -23.44 -5.44
N VAL A 161 -5.58 -22.46 -6.20
CA VAL A 161 -4.17 -22.10 -6.31
C VAL A 161 -3.97 -20.65 -5.90
N MET A 162 -3.09 -20.44 -4.95
CA MET A 162 -2.78 -19.10 -4.40
C MET A 162 -1.28 -18.87 -4.34
N ILE A 163 -0.87 -17.63 -4.56
CA ILE A 163 0.47 -17.14 -4.20
C ILE A 163 0.32 -16.12 -3.08
N VAL A 164 1.15 -16.22 -2.05
CA VAL A 164 1.00 -15.38 -0.84
C VAL A 164 2.33 -14.82 -0.38
N LYS A 165 2.27 -13.69 0.33
CA LYS A 165 3.38 -13.15 1.12
C LYS A 165 2.85 -12.22 2.20
N ASN A 166 2.94 -12.62 3.49
CA ASN A 166 2.47 -11.88 4.66
C ASN A 166 0.97 -11.53 4.59
N GLU A 167 0.13 -12.55 4.38
CA GLU A 167 -1.33 -12.42 4.19
C GLU A 167 -2.13 -12.90 5.41
N ALA A 168 -1.54 -12.92 6.61
CA ALA A 168 -2.21 -13.38 7.82
C ALA A 168 -3.53 -12.64 8.12
N LYS A 169 -3.64 -11.36 7.73
CA LYS A 169 -4.87 -10.58 7.90
C LYS A 169 -6.02 -11.07 7.01
N HIS A 170 -5.71 -11.50 5.80
CA HIS A 170 -6.69 -11.74 4.74
C HIS A 170 -7.00 -13.21 4.47
N LEU A 171 -6.00 -14.09 4.60
CA LEU A 171 -6.04 -15.46 4.13
C LEU A 171 -7.20 -16.27 4.72
N ALA A 172 -7.44 -16.19 6.03
CA ALA A 172 -8.52 -16.96 6.66
C ALA A 172 -9.91 -16.56 6.12
N ALA A 173 -10.15 -15.26 5.91
CA ALA A 173 -11.42 -14.80 5.38
C ALA A 173 -11.61 -15.18 3.90
N CYS A 174 -10.54 -15.24 3.10
CA CYS A 174 -10.57 -15.78 1.74
C CYS A 174 -10.93 -17.27 1.76
N LEU A 175 -10.17 -18.06 2.50
CA LEU A 175 -10.36 -19.52 2.54
C LEU A 175 -11.74 -19.91 3.05
N ASN A 176 -12.33 -19.17 3.99
CA ASN A 176 -13.70 -19.37 4.45
C ASN A 176 -14.74 -19.29 3.33
N THR A 177 -14.47 -18.55 2.26
CA THR A 177 -15.42 -18.42 1.15
C THR A 177 -15.30 -19.52 0.10
N VAL A 178 -14.29 -20.38 0.18
CA VAL A 178 -13.97 -21.29 -0.92
C VAL A 178 -13.66 -22.73 -0.49
N HIS A 179 -13.19 -22.95 0.74
CA HIS A 179 -12.65 -24.24 1.19
C HIS A 179 -13.64 -25.42 1.07
N ASP A 180 -14.94 -25.15 1.17
CA ASP A 180 -15.99 -26.16 1.09
C ASP A 180 -16.41 -26.53 -0.35
N ILE A 181 -15.92 -25.83 -1.38
CA ILE A 181 -16.23 -26.12 -2.79
C ILE A 181 -15.04 -26.62 -3.61
N VAL A 182 -13.83 -26.60 -3.03
CA VAL A 182 -12.60 -27.09 -3.67
C VAL A 182 -12.19 -28.46 -3.13
N ASP A 183 -11.46 -29.23 -3.93
CA ASP A 183 -10.97 -30.56 -3.54
C ASP A 183 -9.57 -30.50 -2.95
N GLU A 184 -8.79 -29.50 -3.34
CA GLU A 184 -7.49 -29.21 -2.74
C GLU A 184 -7.20 -27.70 -2.71
N ILE A 185 -6.35 -27.32 -1.78
CA ILE A 185 -5.82 -25.95 -1.65
C ILE A 185 -4.31 -26.02 -1.81
N VAL A 186 -3.77 -25.34 -2.80
CA VAL A 186 -2.34 -25.23 -3.07
C VAL A 186 -1.92 -23.79 -2.84
N ILE A 187 -0.99 -23.57 -1.90
CA ILE A 187 -0.47 -22.25 -1.58
C ILE A 187 1.05 -22.24 -1.80
N LEU A 188 1.52 -21.31 -2.63
CA LEU A 188 2.92 -21.02 -2.83
C LEU A 188 3.30 -19.71 -2.14
N ASP A 189 4.09 -19.83 -1.10
CA ASP A 189 4.57 -18.69 -0.30
C ASP A 189 5.85 -18.10 -0.86
N SER A 190 5.90 -16.78 -0.92
CA SER A 190 7.07 -16.01 -1.37
C SER A 190 7.97 -15.54 -0.22
N GLY A 191 7.95 -16.24 0.92
CA GLY A 191 8.75 -15.97 2.11
C GLY A 191 8.01 -15.08 3.11
N SER A 192 6.87 -15.55 3.63
CA SER A 192 6.14 -14.90 4.72
C SER A 192 6.88 -15.03 6.06
N HIS A 193 6.73 -14.00 6.90
CA HIS A 193 7.29 -13.95 8.25
C HIS A 193 6.23 -13.74 9.34
N ASP A 194 4.96 -13.71 8.94
CA ASP A 194 3.78 -13.58 9.81
C ASP A 194 3.08 -14.94 10.03
N GLN A 195 1.84 -14.92 10.49
CA GLN A 195 1.07 -16.14 10.75
C GLN A 195 0.42 -16.76 9.49
N THR A 196 0.82 -16.38 8.29
CA THR A 196 0.22 -16.89 7.03
C THR A 196 0.28 -18.41 6.94
N ALA A 197 1.43 -19.01 7.24
CA ALA A 197 1.62 -20.48 7.19
C ALA A 197 0.72 -21.21 8.18
N GLN A 198 0.60 -20.73 9.42
CA GLN A 198 -0.25 -21.31 10.46
C GLN A 198 -1.75 -21.25 10.08
N ILE A 199 -2.16 -20.22 9.35
CA ILE A 199 -3.52 -20.13 8.83
C ILE A 199 -3.74 -21.15 7.73
N ALA A 200 -2.82 -21.26 6.76
CA ALA A 200 -2.90 -22.24 5.68
C ALA A 200 -3.02 -23.69 6.20
N GLU A 201 -2.27 -24.04 7.25
CA GLU A 201 -2.30 -25.35 7.90
C GLU A 201 -3.70 -25.69 8.45
N LYS A 202 -4.41 -24.74 9.06
CA LYS A 202 -5.77 -24.93 9.58
C LYS A 202 -6.80 -25.32 8.51
N TYR A 203 -6.54 -24.95 7.26
CA TYR A 203 -7.37 -25.30 6.10
C TYR A 203 -6.81 -26.49 5.32
N HIS A 204 -5.83 -27.22 5.88
CA HIS A 204 -5.19 -28.39 5.26
C HIS A 204 -4.59 -28.07 3.89
N ALA A 205 -4.13 -26.82 3.69
CA ALA A 205 -3.53 -26.42 2.44
C ALA A 205 -2.16 -27.10 2.21
N ARG A 206 -1.92 -27.52 0.97
CA ARG A 206 -0.59 -27.94 0.53
C ARG A 206 0.29 -26.70 0.40
N TRP A 207 1.25 -26.60 1.32
CA TRP A 207 2.11 -25.41 1.45
C TRP A 207 3.47 -25.62 0.78
N TYR A 208 3.83 -24.70 -0.10
CA TYR A 208 5.13 -24.67 -0.77
C TYR A 208 5.77 -23.30 -0.57
N VAL A 209 7.11 -23.25 -0.61
CA VAL A 209 7.86 -22.00 -0.45
C VAL A 209 8.77 -21.78 -1.65
N ASN A 210 8.70 -20.62 -2.26
CA ASN A 210 9.64 -20.15 -3.28
C ASN A 210 9.97 -18.67 -3.06
N THR A 211 11.15 -18.41 -2.55
CA THR A 211 11.66 -17.05 -2.31
C THR A 211 12.38 -16.44 -3.51
N ASP A 212 12.65 -17.24 -4.56
CA ASP A 212 13.21 -16.75 -5.82
C ASP A 212 12.12 -16.06 -6.63
N TRP A 213 11.96 -14.77 -6.39
CA TRP A 213 10.92 -13.98 -7.01
C TRP A 213 11.27 -13.54 -8.44
N GLN A 214 10.66 -14.18 -9.42
CA GLN A 214 10.79 -13.86 -10.85
C GLN A 214 9.54 -13.16 -11.44
N GLY A 215 8.67 -12.61 -10.59
CA GLY A 215 7.43 -11.94 -10.95
C GLY A 215 6.18 -12.80 -10.77
N PHE A 216 5.02 -12.14 -10.72
CA PHE A 216 3.73 -12.77 -10.44
C PHE A 216 3.40 -13.94 -11.37
N GLY A 217 3.63 -13.77 -12.67
CA GLY A 217 3.33 -14.82 -13.65
C GLY A 217 4.13 -16.11 -13.42
N LYS A 218 5.42 -16.00 -13.17
CA LYS A 218 6.28 -17.16 -12.86
C LYS A 218 5.89 -17.83 -11.56
N GLN A 219 5.58 -17.04 -10.54
CA GLN A 219 5.14 -17.56 -9.25
C GLN A 219 3.82 -18.33 -9.38
N ARG A 220 2.84 -17.78 -10.13
CA ARG A 220 1.58 -18.47 -10.39
C ARG A 220 1.76 -19.74 -11.22
N GLN A 221 2.60 -19.75 -12.26
CA GLN A 221 2.93 -20.94 -13.01
C GLN A 221 3.51 -22.06 -12.14
N LEU A 222 4.41 -21.70 -11.23
CA LEU A 222 5.00 -22.64 -10.28
C LEU A 222 3.96 -23.17 -9.30
N ALA A 223 3.10 -22.32 -8.75
CA ALA A 223 2.01 -22.74 -7.87
C ALA A 223 1.04 -23.68 -8.59
N GLN A 224 0.67 -23.36 -9.82
CA GLN A 224 -0.21 -24.19 -10.65
C GLN A 224 0.37 -25.56 -10.93
N HIS A 225 1.68 -25.69 -11.06
CA HIS A 225 2.35 -26.99 -11.30
C HIS A 225 2.10 -28.01 -10.17
N TYR A 226 1.82 -27.54 -8.96
CA TYR A 226 1.51 -28.42 -7.82
C TYR A 226 0.03 -28.82 -7.74
N ALA A 227 -0.84 -28.20 -8.54
CA ALA A 227 -2.27 -28.52 -8.55
C ALA A 227 -2.53 -29.85 -9.28
N THR A 228 -3.51 -30.63 -8.79
CA THR A 228 -3.86 -31.95 -9.33
C THR A 228 -5.29 -32.06 -9.83
N GLY A 229 -6.13 -31.03 -9.60
CA GLY A 229 -7.52 -31.01 -10.04
C GLY A 229 -7.69 -30.80 -11.55
N ASP A 230 -8.85 -31.20 -12.06
CA ASP A 230 -9.23 -31.01 -13.47
C ASP A 230 -9.37 -29.53 -13.83
N TYR A 231 -9.77 -28.70 -12.87
CA TYR A 231 -9.90 -27.27 -12.99
C TYR A 231 -9.10 -26.56 -11.90
N ILE A 232 -8.66 -25.35 -12.22
CA ILE A 232 -7.91 -24.49 -11.30
C ILE A 232 -8.69 -23.20 -11.07
N LEU A 233 -8.92 -22.87 -9.81
CA LEU A 233 -9.38 -21.57 -9.36
C LEU A 233 -8.20 -20.81 -8.78
N VAL A 234 -7.88 -19.67 -9.36
CA VAL A 234 -6.84 -18.77 -8.82
C VAL A 234 -7.50 -17.66 -8.02
N LEU A 235 -7.08 -17.47 -6.78
CA LEU A 235 -7.51 -16.36 -5.93
C LEU A 235 -6.29 -15.69 -5.29
N ASP A 236 -6.39 -14.39 -5.09
CA ASP A 236 -5.50 -13.65 -4.20
C ASP A 236 -6.10 -13.64 -2.77
N ALA A 237 -5.27 -13.52 -1.75
CA ALA A 237 -5.71 -13.69 -0.36
C ALA A 237 -6.72 -12.61 0.11
N ASP A 238 -6.75 -11.47 -0.55
CA ASP A 238 -7.67 -10.37 -0.31
C ASP A 238 -9.01 -10.47 -1.09
N GLU A 239 -9.20 -11.52 -1.88
CA GLU A 239 -10.44 -11.80 -2.61
C GLU A 239 -11.43 -12.65 -1.79
N ARG A 240 -12.71 -12.48 -2.07
CA ARG A 240 -13.84 -13.22 -1.44
C ARG A 240 -14.84 -13.66 -2.50
N LEU A 241 -15.22 -14.95 -2.47
CA LEU A 241 -16.31 -15.43 -3.32
C LEU A 241 -17.67 -15.06 -2.73
N SER A 242 -18.52 -14.47 -3.55
CA SER A 242 -19.94 -14.31 -3.20
C SER A 242 -20.67 -15.65 -3.32
N GLN A 243 -21.82 -15.79 -2.66
CA GLN A 243 -22.64 -17.01 -2.75
C GLN A 243 -22.99 -17.35 -4.20
N SER A 244 -23.40 -16.36 -5.01
CA SER A 244 -23.75 -16.54 -6.41
C SER A 244 -22.58 -17.02 -7.28
N LEU A 245 -21.35 -16.55 -7.00
CA LEU A 245 -20.16 -17.00 -7.71
C LEU A 245 -19.81 -18.46 -7.35
N ARG A 246 -19.89 -18.83 -6.06
CA ARG A 246 -19.69 -20.20 -5.59
C ARG A 246 -20.66 -21.18 -6.27
N GLU A 247 -21.95 -20.83 -6.32
CA GLU A 247 -22.98 -21.63 -7.01
C GLU A 247 -22.70 -21.78 -8.51
N SER A 248 -22.23 -20.70 -9.14
CA SER A 248 -21.87 -20.71 -10.57
C SER A 248 -20.68 -21.64 -10.84
N ILE A 249 -19.64 -21.59 -9.98
CA ILE A 249 -18.47 -22.47 -10.08
C ILE A 249 -18.91 -23.93 -9.98
N VAL A 250 -19.64 -24.29 -8.92
CA VAL A 250 -20.08 -25.69 -8.70
C VAL A 250 -21.02 -26.18 -9.82
N LYS A 251 -21.84 -25.28 -10.39
CA LYS A 251 -22.68 -25.62 -11.54
C LYS A 251 -21.86 -26.03 -12.77
N ILE A 252 -20.75 -25.33 -13.04
CA ILE A 252 -19.84 -25.67 -14.15
C ILE A 252 -19.19 -27.04 -13.91
N LEU A 253 -18.80 -27.35 -12.67
CA LEU A 253 -18.14 -28.60 -12.32
C LEU A 253 -19.09 -29.83 -12.37
N LYS A 254 -20.39 -29.64 -12.52
CA LYS A 254 -21.41 -30.67 -12.73
C LYS A 254 -21.61 -31.05 -14.20
N LEU A 255 -21.07 -30.24 -15.12
CA LEU A 255 -21.17 -30.51 -16.57
C LEU A 255 -20.15 -31.58 -16.99
#